data_43954b0cfe8c9eac76dca5555bf218a3
#
_entry.id   43954b0cfe8c9eac76dca5555bf218a3
#
_cell.length_a   1.000
_cell.length_b   1.000
_cell.length_c   1.000
_cell.angle_alpha   90.00
_cell.angle_beta   90.00
_cell.angle_gamma   90.00
#
_symmetry.space_group_name_H-M   'P 1'
#
loop_
_entity.id
_entity.type
_entity.pdbx_description
1 polymer ?
#
loop_
_entity_poly.entity_id
_entity_poly.type
_entity_poly.pdbx_seq_one_letter_code
_entity_poly.pdbx_strand_id
1 'polypeptide(L)'
;MVKLVNIKWTSLLFACAMLSCFTLTGCGPDTSKAVLTVEHASRGAFSAAISADGHYSLVSSIEHGAVLWDNQEQGLKFQWRHSDAPDDLIHSLALANDNSTAVTATDKTFAIWSVENGQNLGYFEIESGTIRDIAISNAGRYLLYARSDNVVVHLDLESGRRIEFLGHQENINSIAMSPNGHFALTGGNDYAAYFWDTRTGQVIHRFNHPSRVTKVALDDQGRFAFTADSMKKASIWQLTSGDLKAQLQYIARQKIFSAVRFNHDATLLATGSPNRELILWQVSDGERLQTWRVQPREGSRPKSAVVFDVAFQDRDTALLTESSSGLLEKFAQVKKP
;
A
#
# COMPACT_ATOMS: atom_id res chain seq x y z
N MET A 1 32.44 -77.36 51.18
CA MET A 1 33.65 -76.52 51.11
C MET A 1 33.30 -75.21 50.50
N VAL A 2 33.23 -74.16 51.30
CA VAL A 2 32.85 -72.81 50.94
C VAL A 2 34.12 -72.01 50.67
N LYS A 3 34.20 -71.29 49.56
CA LYS A 3 35.21 -70.22 49.37
C LYS A 3 34.55 -68.93 49.09
N LEU A 4 34.67 -68.00 50.02
CA LEU A 4 34.35 -66.57 49.89
C LEU A 4 35.35 -65.94 48.91
N VAL A 5 34.79 -65.03 48.02
CA VAL A 5 35.60 -64.14 47.23
C VAL A 5 35.10 -62.71 47.45
N ASN A 6 36.02 -61.83 47.84
CA ASN A 6 35.92 -60.45 48.18
C ASN A 6 35.42 -59.59 46.99
N ILE A 7 34.50 -58.71 47.27
CA ILE A 7 34.05 -57.61 46.35
C ILE A 7 34.84 -56.35 46.72
N LYS A 8 35.63 -55.88 45.77
CA LYS A 8 36.26 -54.56 45.82
C LYS A 8 35.29 -53.50 45.31
N TRP A 9 35.06 -52.50 46.09
CA TRP A 9 34.35 -51.29 45.70
C TRP A 9 35.25 -50.47 44.78
N THR A 10 34.76 -50.17 43.58
CA THR A 10 35.27 -49.12 42.68
C THR A 10 34.21 -48.06 42.45
N SER A 11 34.63 -46.85 42.69
CA SER A 11 33.92 -45.62 42.70
C SER A 11 33.17 -45.37 41.38
N LEU A 12 31.85 -45.12 41.44
CA LEU A 12 31.06 -44.64 40.34
C LEU A 12 31.14 -43.08 40.29
N LEU A 13 31.87 -42.56 39.34
CA LEU A 13 31.84 -41.12 38.96
C LEU A 13 30.54 -40.83 38.25
N PHE A 14 29.68 -40.03 38.89
CA PHE A 14 28.51 -39.43 38.29
C PHE A 14 28.97 -38.36 37.32
N ALA A 15 28.89 -38.61 36.02
CA ALA A 15 28.98 -37.60 34.96
C ALA A 15 27.62 -36.92 34.85
N CYS A 16 27.45 -35.72 35.42
CA CYS A 16 26.35 -34.83 35.16
C CYS A 16 26.44 -34.31 33.71
N ALA A 17 25.71 -34.91 32.81
CA ALA A 17 25.48 -34.38 31.49
C ALA A 17 24.57 -33.14 31.63
N MET A 18 25.15 -31.94 31.57
CA MET A 18 24.40 -30.70 31.38
C MET A 18 23.75 -30.75 30.00
N LEU A 19 22.45 -31.03 29.97
CA LEU A 19 21.61 -30.85 28.81
C LEU A 19 21.37 -29.34 28.68
N SER A 20 22.21 -28.64 27.89
CA SER A 20 21.98 -27.27 27.48
C SER A 20 20.74 -27.25 26.60
N CYS A 21 19.58 -26.87 27.19
CA CYS A 21 18.40 -26.44 26.45
C CYS A 21 18.77 -25.22 25.64
N PHE A 22 19.16 -25.41 24.39
CA PHE A 22 19.07 -24.36 23.37
C PHE A 22 17.59 -24.05 23.18
N THR A 23 17.11 -23.03 23.85
CA THR A 23 15.84 -22.38 23.47
C THR A 23 16.04 -21.79 22.10
N LEU A 24 15.61 -22.51 21.07
CA LEU A 24 15.35 -21.95 19.76
C LEU A 24 14.27 -20.87 19.95
N THR A 25 14.69 -19.64 20.20
CA THR A 25 13.82 -18.48 19.99
C THR A 25 13.58 -18.41 18.50
N GLY A 26 12.56 -19.13 18.05
CA GLY A 26 12.02 -18.95 16.72
C GLY A 26 11.59 -17.50 16.60
N CYS A 27 12.24 -16.72 15.71
CA CYS A 27 11.70 -15.46 15.23
C CYS A 27 10.38 -15.77 14.52
N GLY A 28 9.29 -15.92 15.28
CA GLY A 28 7.93 -15.81 14.75
C GLY A 28 7.73 -14.40 14.22
N PRO A 29 6.83 -14.19 13.25
CA PRO A 29 6.49 -12.84 12.81
C PRO A 29 6.05 -12.02 14.02
N ASP A 30 6.63 -10.84 14.18
CA ASP A 30 6.29 -9.92 15.26
C ASP A 30 4.82 -9.47 15.05
N THR A 31 3.91 -10.06 15.80
CA THR A 31 2.45 -9.82 15.68
C THR A 31 2.02 -8.83 16.74
N SER A 32 2.67 -7.68 16.82
CA SER A 32 2.20 -6.60 17.69
C SER A 32 0.79 -6.19 17.30
N LYS A 33 -0.08 -6.03 18.31
CA LYS A 33 -1.46 -5.59 18.08
C LYS A 33 -1.48 -4.10 17.71
N ALA A 34 -2.51 -3.67 17.00
CA ALA A 34 -2.79 -2.26 16.79
C ALA A 34 -2.93 -1.55 18.15
N VAL A 35 -2.32 -0.36 18.26
CA VAL A 35 -2.43 0.50 19.45
C VAL A 35 -3.71 1.32 19.44
N LEU A 36 -4.31 1.50 18.26
CA LEU A 36 -5.61 2.13 18.04
C LEU A 36 -6.34 1.38 16.94
N THR A 37 -7.65 1.20 17.10
CA THR A 37 -8.54 0.66 16.06
C THR A 37 -9.81 1.51 16.05
N VAL A 38 -10.17 2.05 14.89
CA VAL A 38 -11.40 2.83 14.67
C VAL A 38 -12.20 2.19 13.54
N GLU A 39 -13.51 2.06 13.71
CA GLU A 39 -14.40 1.54 12.68
C GLU A 39 -14.87 2.68 11.77
N HIS A 40 -14.46 2.66 10.50
CA HIS A 40 -14.86 3.62 9.47
C HIS A 40 -16.00 3.11 8.58
N ALA A 41 -16.15 1.79 8.45
CA ALA A 41 -17.22 1.17 7.68
C ALA A 41 -17.66 -0.16 8.31
N SER A 42 -18.82 -0.17 8.97
CA SER A 42 -19.33 -1.31 9.75
C SER A 42 -19.57 -2.57 8.92
N ARG A 43 -19.89 -2.42 7.63
CA ARG A 43 -20.09 -3.54 6.69
C ARG A 43 -18.88 -3.80 5.80
N GLY A 44 -17.76 -3.13 6.07
CA GLY A 44 -16.52 -3.22 5.32
C GLY A 44 -16.41 -2.16 4.22
N ALA A 45 -15.18 -1.99 3.74
CA ALA A 45 -14.84 -1.03 2.71
C ALA A 45 -14.59 -1.72 1.35
N PHE A 46 -14.83 -0.99 0.24
CA PHE A 46 -14.48 -1.41 -1.12
C PHE A 46 -13.13 -0.87 -1.55
N SER A 47 -12.80 0.33 -1.12
CA SER A 47 -11.54 1.01 -1.37
C SER A 47 -11.25 1.99 -0.25
N ALA A 48 -9.99 2.32 -0.06
CA ALA A 48 -9.59 3.37 0.86
C ALA A 48 -8.28 4.03 0.40
N ALA A 49 -8.12 5.30 0.77
CA ALA A 49 -6.89 6.07 0.63
C ALA A 49 -6.62 6.83 1.92
N ILE A 50 -5.37 6.85 2.37
CA ILE A 50 -4.93 7.61 3.54
C ILE A 50 -4.05 8.76 3.06
N SER A 51 -4.20 9.95 3.63
CA SER A 51 -3.33 11.08 3.31
C SER A 51 -1.86 10.80 3.66
N ALA A 52 -0.93 11.49 3.01
CA ALA A 52 0.50 11.24 3.15
C ALA A 52 0.99 11.35 4.60
N ASP A 53 0.40 12.27 5.37
CA ASP A 53 0.67 12.53 6.79
C ASP A 53 -0.19 11.70 7.76
N GLY A 54 -1.11 10.88 7.24
CA GLY A 54 -2.04 10.08 8.04
C GLY A 54 -3.18 10.87 8.70
N HIS A 55 -3.36 12.16 8.36
CA HIS A 55 -4.39 13.02 8.95
C HIS A 55 -5.79 12.58 8.52
N TYR A 56 -5.98 12.27 7.24
CA TYR A 56 -7.28 11.91 6.68
C TYR A 56 -7.29 10.48 6.15
N SER A 57 -8.45 9.83 6.28
CA SER A 57 -8.80 8.59 5.58
C SER A 57 -10.03 8.81 4.72
N LEU A 58 -9.94 8.50 3.44
CA LEU A 58 -11.06 8.46 2.51
C LEU A 58 -11.44 7.00 2.30
N VAL A 59 -12.66 6.62 2.66
CA VAL A 59 -13.13 5.23 2.66
C VAL A 59 -14.44 5.14 1.89
N SER A 60 -14.52 4.20 0.94
CA SER A 60 -15.77 3.90 0.22
C SER A 60 -16.45 2.66 0.76
N SER A 61 -17.78 2.73 0.91
CA SER A 61 -18.61 1.63 1.38
C SER A 61 -19.98 1.65 0.69
N ILE A 62 -20.68 0.51 0.70
CA ILE A 62 -22.02 0.39 0.13
C ILE A 62 -23.05 1.28 0.85
N GLU A 63 -22.85 1.52 2.15
CA GLU A 63 -23.82 2.25 2.98
C GLU A 63 -23.73 3.76 2.78
N HIS A 64 -22.50 4.27 2.61
CA HIS A 64 -22.24 5.69 2.76
C HIS A 64 -21.65 6.36 1.51
N GLY A 65 -21.34 5.60 0.44
CA GLY A 65 -20.55 6.10 -0.67
C GLY A 65 -19.11 6.31 -0.24
N ALA A 66 -18.51 7.46 -0.49
CA ALA A 66 -17.18 7.84 -0.01
C ALA A 66 -17.29 8.74 1.22
N VAL A 67 -16.58 8.42 2.28
CA VAL A 67 -16.53 9.19 3.54
C VAL A 67 -15.11 9.62 3.79
N LEU A 68 -14.91 10.91 4.02
CA LEU A 68 -13.67 11.48 4.52
C LEU A 68 -13.70 11.55 6.04
N TRP A 69 -12.76 10.86 6.66
CA TRP A 69 -12.57 10.85 8.10
C TRP A 69 -11.39 11.71 8.50
N ASP A 70 -11.52 12.44 9.60
CA ASP A 70 -10.42 13.08 10.31
C ASP A 70 -9.88 12.11 11.36
N ASN A 71 -8.67 11.61 11.14
CA ASN A 71 -8.05 10.59 12.00
C ASN A 71 -7.52 11.17 13.33
N GLN A 72 -7.32 12.48 13.42
CA GLN A 72 -6.91 13.15 14.65
C GLN A 72 -8.11 13.39 15.57
N GLU A 73 -9.20 13.90 15.00
CA GLU A 73 -10.45 14.14 15.73
C GLU A 73 -11.29 12.84 15.87
N GLN A 74 -10.90 11.77 15.17
CA GLN A 74 -11.62 10.48 15.11
C GLN A 74 -13.10 10.65 14.74
N GLY A 75 -13.35 11.56 13.78
CA GLY A 75 -14.69 11.95 13.37
C GLY A 75 -14.89 11.93 11.86
N LEU A 76 -16.15 11.78 11.44
CA LEU A 76 -16.56 11.96 10.06
C LEU A 76 -16.45 13.45 9.71
N LYS A 77 -15.71 13.78 8.64
CA LYS A 77 -15.57 15.15 8.14
C LYS A 77 -16.57 15.44 7.02
N PHE A 78 -16.59 14.62 5.97
CA PHE A 78 -17.52 14.77 4.84
C PHE A 78 -17.97 13.40 4.32
N GLN A 79 -19.17 13.40 3.70
CA GLN A 79 -19.70 12.24 2.98
C GLN A 79 -20.07 12.66 1.56
N TRP A 80 -19.60 11.90 0.57
CA TRP A 80 -19.77 12.17 -0.85
C TRP A 80 -20.41 11.00 -1.58
N ARG A 81 -21.23 11.31 -2.59
CA ARG A 81 -21.82 10.35 -3.51
C ARG A 81 -21.78 10.90 -4.91
N HIS A 82 -21.64 10.03 -5.91
CA HIS A 82 -21.75 10.43 -7.31
C HIS A 82 -23.21 10.54 -7.74
N SER A 83 -24.06 9.64 -7.25
CA SER A 83 -25.50 9.65 -7.50
C SER A 83 -26.23 8.99 -6.32
N ASP A 84 -27.57 9.05 -6.37
CA ASP A 84 -28.43 8.34 -5.40
C ASP A 84 -28.69 6.87 -5.83
N ALA A 85 -28.14 6.43 -6.96
CA ALA A 85 -28.32 5.07 -7.45
C ALA A 85 -27.54 4.08 -6.57
N PRO A 86 -28.14 2.97 -6.14
CA PRO A 86 -27.49 1.99 -5.26
C PRO A 86 -26.32 1.24 -5.92
N ASP A 87 -26.26 1.24 -7.27
CA ASP A 87 -25.25 0.54 -8.06
C ASP A 87 -24.05 1.41 -8.41
N ASP A 88 -24.03 2.67 -7.96
CA ASP A 88 -22.94 3.62 -8.24
C ASP A 88 -21.79 3.42 -7.23
N LEU A 89 -21.07 2.32 -7.39
CA LEU A 89 -19.99 1.94 -6.49
C LEU A 89 -18.73 2.75 -6.77
N ILE A 90 -18.29 3.49 -5.76
CA ILE A 90 -16.99 4.18 -5.78
C ILE A 90 -15.92 3.13 -5.42
N HIS A 91 -15.07 2.78 -6.38
CA HIS A 91 -14.06 1.73 -6.22
C HIS A 91 -12.61 2.23 -6.31
N SER A 92 -12.38 3.46 -6.77
CA SER A 92 -11.06 4.08 -6.79
C SER A 92 -11.08 5.42 -6.07
N LEU A 93 -10.08 5.63 -5.24
CA LEU A 93 -9.96 6.79 -4.36
C LEU A 93 -8.52 7.31 -4.39
N ALA A 94 -8.36 8.63 -4.32
CA ALA A 94 -7.06 9.26 -4.14
C ALA A 94 -7.19 10.52 -3.28
N LEU A 95 -6.13 10.80 -2.50
CA LEU A 95 -5.94 12.05 -1.75
C LEU A 95 -4.67 12.73 -2.25
N ALA A 96 -4.71 14.03 -2.45
CA ALA A 96 -3.52 14.82 -2.72
C ALA A 96 -2.59 14.83 -1.51
N ASN A 97 -1.26 14.77 -1.75
CA ASN A 97 -0.29 14.71 -0.65
C ASN A 97 -0.29 15.95 0.26
N ASP A 98 -0.77 17.10 -0.26
CA ASP A 98 -0.92 18.36 0.49
C ASP A 98 -2.28 18.47 1.22
N ASN A 99 -3.10 17.42 1.21
CA ASN A 99 -4.43 17.40 1.81
C ASN A 99 -5.43 18.42 1.22
N SER A 100 -5.16 18.99 0.05
CA SER A 100 -6.04 20.01 -0.56
C SER A 100 -7.29 19.40 -1.18
N THR A 101 -7.14 18.25 -1.85
CA THR A 101 -8.18 17.65 -2.69
C THR A 101 -8.26 16.14 -2.51
N ALA A 102 -9.47 15.62 -2.71
CA ALA A 102 -9.79 14.21 -2.79
C ALA A 102 -10.41 13.89 -4.15
N VAL A 103 -10.21 12.67 -4.62
CA VAL A 103 -10.87 12.14 -5.82
C VAL A 103 -11.58 10.85 -5.49
N THR A 104 -12.79 10.74 -6.00
CA THR A 104 -13.61 9.53 -5.95
C THR A 104 -13.95 9.11 -7.38
N ALA A 105 -13.86 7.81 -7.69
CA ALA A 105 -14.15 7.32 -9.03
C ALA A 105 -15.00 6.04 -9.01
N THR A 106 -15.95 5.99 -9.96
CA THR A 106 -16.71 4.82 -10.37
C THR A 106 -16.09 4.25 -11.66
N ASP A 107 -16.74 3.30 -12.29
CA ASP A 107 -16.28 2.75 -13.58
C ASP A 107 -16.16 3.81 -14.67
N LYS A 108 -17.07 4.80 -14.70
CA LYS A 108 -17.22 5.77 -15.81
C LYS A 108 -17.01 7.21 -15.41
N THR A 109 -17.14 7.53 -14.14
CA THR A 109 -17.14 8.90 -13.65
C THR A 109 -16.12 9.10 -12.56
N PHE A 110 -15.62 10.31 -12.42
CA PHE A 110 -14.84 10.73 -11.27
C PHE A 110 -15.27 12.12 -10.80
N ALA A 111 -15.16 12.36 -9.51
CA ALA A 111 -15.45 13.64 -8.90
C ALA A 111 -14.26 14.11 -8.07
N ILE A 112 -14.04 15.42 -8.05
CA ILE A 112 -12.98 16.08 -7.32
C ILE A 112 -13.61 16.90 -6.19
N TRP A 113 -13.08 16.79 -5.00
CA TRP A 113 -13.63 17.38 -3.79
C TRP A 113 -12.59 18.21 -3.05
N SER A 114 -13.01 19.34 -2.48
CA SER A 114 -12.20 20.09 -1.52
C SER A 114 -12.18 19.38 -0.18
N VAL A 115 -11.00 19.06 0.33
CA VAL A 115 -10.83 18.48 1.67
C VAL A 115 -11.07 19.52 2.77
N GLU A 116 -10.90 20.81 2.48
CA GLU A 116 -11.13 21.88 3.44
C GLU A 116 -12.61 22.05 3.78
N ASN A 117 -13.48 22.14 2.75
CA ASN A 117 -14.89 22.53 2.92
C ASN A 117 -15.90 21.51 2.37
N GLY A 118 -15.44 20.40 1.77
CA GLY A 118 -16.28 19.32 1.25
C GLY A 118 -16.97 19.62 -0.08
N GLN A 119 -16.71 20.77 -0.70
CA GLN A 119 -17.36 21.16 -1.96
C GLN A 119 -16.89 20.31 -3.12
N ASN A 120 -17.80 20.01 -4.06
CA ASN A 120 -17.47 19.43 -5.35
C ASN A 120 -16.79 20.48 -6.24
N LEU A 121 -15.57 20.20 -6.67
CA LEU A 121 -14.76 21.05 -7.54
C LEU A 121 -14.92 20.68 -9.02
N GLY A 122 -15.43 19.47 -9.31
CA GLY A 122 -15.68 19.01 -10.66
C GLY A 122 -16.21 17.58 -10.69
N TYR A 123 -17.06 17.30 -11.68
CA TYR A 123 -17.60 15.97 -11.97
C TYR A 123 -17.41 15.67 -13.45
N PHE A 124 -16.83 14.54 -13.76
CA PHE A 124 -16.40 14.19 -15.11
C PHE A 124 -16.80 12.77 -15.46
N GLU A 125 -17.14 12.57 -16.73
CA GLU A 125 -17.38 11.26 -17.33
C GLU A 125 -16.27 10.95 -18.34
N ILE A 126 -15.78 9.71 -18.36
CA ILE A 126 -14.79 9.26 -19.35
C ILE A 126 -15.49 8.75 -20.61
N GLU A 127 -14.90 9.05 -21.77
CA GLU A 127 -15.47 8.73 -23.08
C GLU A 127 -15.43 7.22 -23.40
N SER A 128 -14.38 6.50 -22.97
CA SER A 128 -14.17 5.07 -23.31
C SER A 128 -13.51 4.30 -22.17
N GLY A 129 -13.69 2.97 -22.20
CA GLY A 129 -13.15 2.06 -21.19
C GLY A 129 -13.83 2.19 -19.82
N THR A 130 -13.20 1.69 -18.78
CA THR A 130 -13.55 1.89 -17.37
C THR A 130 -12.31 2.32 -16.60
N ILE A 131 -12.50 3.14 -15.55
CA ILE A 131 -11.42 3.57 -14.66
C ILE A 131 -10.97 2.36 -13.85
N ARG A 132 -9.68 2.13 -13.78
CA ARG A 132 -9.07 1.03 -13.03
C ARG A 132 -8.28 1.50 -11.81
N ASP A 133 -7.62 2.64 -11.94
CA ASP A 133 -6.84 3.26 -10.87
C ASP A 133 -6.76 4.77 -11.14
N ILE A 134 -6.62 5.59 -10.09
CA ILE A 134 -6.65 7.04 -10.16
C ILE A 134 -5.64 7.66 -9.20
N ALA A 135 -5.04 8.78 -9.59
CA ALA A 135 -4.14 9.57 -8.75
C ALA A 135 -4.32 11.06 -9.02
N ILE A 136 -4.05 11.89 -8.01
CA ILE A 136 -4.17 13.35 -8.09
C ILE A 136 -2.89 14.01 -7.57
N SER A 137 -2.49 15.12 -8.20
CA SER A 137 -1.36 15.93 -7.76
C SER A 137 -1.76 16.88 -6.62
N ASN A 138 -0.76 17.51 -6.00
CA ASN A 138 -0.96 18.59 -5.05
C ASN A 138 -1.78 19.73 -5.68
N ALA A 139 -2.51 20.45 -4.85
CA ALA A 139 -3.47 21.49 -5.25
C ALA A 139 -4.55 21.03 -6.23
N GLY A 140 -4.69 19.72 -6.46
CA GLY A 140 -5.73 19.16 -7.32
C GLY A 140 -5.63 19.52 -8.80
N ARG A 141 -4.45 19.98 -9.28
CA ARG A 141 -4.31 20.49 -10.65
C ARG A 141 -4.27 19.38 -11.69
N TYR A 142 -3.52 18.30 -11.43
CA TYR A 142 -3.36 17.22 -12.39
C TYR A 142 -4.00 15.94 -11.90
N LEU A 143 -4.72 15.28 -12.79
CA LEU A 143 -5.30 13.96 -12.56
C LEU A 143 -4.63 12.94 -13.49
N LEU A 144 -4.34 11.77 -12.95
CA LEU A 144 -3.90 10.61 -13.71
C LEU A 144 -4.88 9.47 -13.49
N TYR A 145 -5.35 8.84 -14.57
CA TYR A 145 -6.19 7.64 -14.45
C TYR A 145 -5.86 6.60 -15.50
N ALA A 146 -5.90 5.34 -15.10
CA ALA A 146 -5.76 4.20 -15.99
C ALA A 146 -7.12 3.70 -16.43
N ARG A 147 -7.24 3.35 -17.72
CA ARG A 147 -8.46 2.79 -18.32
C ARG A 147 -8.29 1.30 -18.64
N SER A 148 -9.42 0.60 -18.74
CA SER A 148 -9.45 -0.83 -19.10
C SER A 148 -9.06 -1.13 -20.55
N ASP A 149 -8.95 -0.12 -21.41
CA ASP A 149 -8.45 -0.22 -22.78
C ASP A 149 -6.94 0.04 -22.90
N ASN A 150 -6.18 -0.13 -21.81
CA ASN A 150 -4.73 -0.05 -21.72
C ASN A 150 -4.15 1.37 -21.89
N VAL A 151 -4.96 2.39 -21.78
CA VAL A 151 -4.56 3.79 -21.88
C VAL A 151 -4.43 4.41 -20.51
N VAL A 152 -3.37 5.18 -20.27
CA VAL A 152 -3.28 6.09 -19.12
C VAL A 152 -3.51 7.51 -19.60
N VAL A 153 -4.40 8.21 -18.93
CA VAL A 153 -4.72 9.60 -19.25
C VAL A 153 -4.20 10.51 -18.15
N HIS A 154 -3.40 11.49 -18.55
CA HIS A 154 -3.02 12.62 -17.71
C HIS A 154 -3.83 13.85 -18.14
N LEU A 155 -4.53 14.44 -17.21
CA LEU A 155 -5.44 15.57 -17.41
C LEU A 155 -4.99 16.78 -16.57
N ASP A 156 -4.72 17.91 -17.19
CA ASP A 156 -4.60 19.20 -16.51
C ASP A 156 -6.00 19.78 -16.34
N LEU A 157 -6.49 19.82 -15.12
CA LEU A 157 -7.86 20.23 -14.79
C LEU A 157 -8.08 21.73 -14.95
N GLU A 158 -7.03 22.53 -14.95
CA GLU A 158 -7.11 23.99 -15.17
C GLU A 158 -7.24 24.34 -16.67
N SER A 159 -6.39 23.73 -17.51
CA SER A 159 -6.36 24.02 -18.94
C SER A 159 -7.20 23.07 -19.79
N GLY A 160 -7.64 21.94 -19.24
CA GLY A 160 -8.30 20.86 -19.98
C GLY A 160 -7.34 20.05 -20.88
N ARG A 161 -6.03 20.32 -20.82
CA ARG A 161 -5.04 19.61 -21.63
C ARG A 161 -4.98 18.14 -21.21
N ARG A 162 -5.07 17.26 -22.20
CA ARG A 162 -5.06 15.81 -22.04
C ARG A 162 -3.86 15.19 -22.76
N ILE A 163 -3.13 14.31 -22.09
CA ILE A 163 -2.09 13.46 -22.67
C ILE A 163 -2.52 12.01 -22.46
N GLU A 164 -2.53 11.24 -23.54
CA GLU A 164 -2.75 9.80 -23.50
C GLU A 164 -1.42 9.04 -23.64
N PHE A 165 -1.10 8.24 -22.65
CA PHE A 165 0.07 7.36 -22.69
C PHE A 165 -0.37 5.98 -23.20
N LEU A 166 0.19 5.57 -24.36
CA LEU A 166 -0.15 4.35 -25.09
C LEU A 166 0.95 3.29 -25.00
N GLY A 167 1.81 3.35 -23.97
CA GLY A 167 2.95 2.45 -23.84
C GLY A 167 2.60 1.02 -23.45
N HIS A 168 1.45 0.81 -22.76
CA HIS A 168 1.01 -0.51 -22.33
C HIS A 168 0.25 -1.24 -23.43
N GLN A 169 0.54 -2.54 -23.59
CA GLN A 169 -0.14 -3.42 -24.55
C GLN A 169 -1.24 -4.27 -23.90
N GLU A 170 -1.29 -4.28 -22.58
CA GLU A 170 -2.24 -5.03 -21.77
C GLU A 170 -2.74 -4.19 -20.58
N ASN A 171 -3.70 -4.74 -19.84
CA ASN A 171 -4.33 -4.06 -18.71
C ASN A 171 -3.33 -3.48 -17.72
N ILE A 172 -3.56 -2.22 -17.38
CA ILE A 172 -2.81 -1.49 -16.36
C ILE A 172 -3.42 -1.83 -15.00
N ASN A 173 -2.58 -2.20 -14.04
CA ASN A 173 -3.02 -2.65 -12.72
C ASN A 173 -2.80 -1.60 -11.62
N SER A 174 -1.81 -0.74 -11.77
CA SER A 174 -1.49 0.28 -10.76
C SER A 174 -0.78 1.46 -11.40
N ILE A 175 -1.12 2.65 -10.93
CA ILE A 175 -0.48 3.91 -11.31
C ILE A 175 -0.05 4.68 -10.08
N ALA A 176 0.96 5.52 -10.24
CA ALA A 176 1.38 6.51 -9.25
C ALA A 176 1.80 7.79 -9.98
N MET A 177 1.57 8.94 -9.36
CA MET A 177 1.94 10.25 -9.90
C MET A 177 2.76 11.02 -8.88
N SER A 178 3.77 11.75 -9.33
CA SER A 178 4.55 12.63 -8.46
C SER A 178 3.67 13.76 -7.91
N PRO A 179 3.96 14.31 -6.71
CA PRO A 179 3.14 15.36 -6.09
C PRO A 179 2.96 16.60 -6.97
N ASN A 180 3.94 16.93 -7.80
CA ASN A 180 3.86 18.05 -8.76
C ASN A 180 3.12 17.70 -10.07
N GLY A 181 2.69 16.45 -10.25
CA GLY A 181 1.96 16.00 -11.44
C GLY A 181 2.81 15.82 -12.71
N HIS A 182 4.14 16.00 -12.66
CA HIS A 182 4.99 16.01 -13.85
C HIS A 182 5.55 14.65 -14.24
N PHE A 183 5.48 13.66 -13.36
CA PHE A 183 5.96 12.31 -13.60
C PHE A 183 4.92 11.29 -13.18
N ALA A 184 4.83 10.21 -13.94
CA ALA A 184 4.00 9.07 -13.61
C ALA A 184 4.79 7.76 -13.68
N LEU A 185 4.37 6.81 -12.86
CA LEU A 185 4.81 5.42 -12.89
C LEU A 185 3.58 4.54 -13.07
N THR A 186 3.62 3.69 -14.09
CA THR A 186 2.48 2.83 -14.45
C THR A 186 2.95 1.40 -14.61
N GLY A 187 2.18 0.43 -14.16
CA GLY A 187 2.52 -0.99 -14.23
C GLY A 187 1.35 -1.84 -14.71
N GLY A 188 1.63 -2.79 -15.60
CA GLY A 188 0.60 -3.56 -16.29
C GLY A 188 0.87 -5.05 -16.44
N ASN A 189 -0.08 -5.73 -17.09
CA ASN A 189 -0.04 -7.15 -17.40
C ASN A 189 0.97 -7.49 -18.51
N ASP A 190 1.47 -6.50 -19.23
CA ASP A 190 2.52 -6.59 -20.25
C ASP A 190 3.94 -6.76 -19.67
N TYR A 191 4.04 -7.06 -18.37
CA TYR A 191 5.27 -7.34 -17.64
C TYR A 191 6.23 -6.16 -17.57
N ALA A 192 5.71 -4.94 -17.75
CA ALA A 192 6.49 -3.72 -17.72
C ALA A 192 5.91 -2.70 -16.72
N ALA A 193 6.81 -1.93 -16.12
CA ALA A 193 6.46 -0.66 -15.51
C ALA A 193 7.18 0.45 -16.25
N TYR A 194 6.48 1.56 -16.51
CA TYR A 194 7.01 2.73 -17.22
C TYR A 194 7.02 3.93 -16.28
N PHE A 195 8.18 4.55 -16.15
CA PHE A 195 8.34 5.88 -15.58
C PHE A 195 8.47 6.89 -16.72
N TRP A 196 7.58 7.87 -16.77
CA TRP A 196 7.44 8.78 -17.90
C TRP A 196 7.09 10.21 -17.49
N ASP A 197 7.45 11.19 -18.33
CA ASP A 197 7.13 12.61 -18.19
C ASP A 197 5.69 12.86 -18.70
N THR A 198 4.81 13.30 -17.80
CA THR A 198 3.38 13.52 -18.10
C THR A 198 3.14 14.73 -19.01
N ARG A 199 4.09 15.64 -19.12
CA ARG A 199 3.99 16.83 -19.98
C ARG A 199 4.21 16.51 -21.46
N THR A 200 4.99 15.46 -21.74
CA THR A 200 5.40 15.06 -23.08
C THR A 200 4.95 13.67 -23.49
N GLY A 201 4.59 12.81 -22.55
CA GLY A 201 4.32 11.39 -22.78
C GLY A 201 5.60 10.55 -22.98
N GLN A 202 6.79 11.13 -22.76
CA GLN A 202 8.07 10.49 -23.02
C GLN A 202 8.44 9.51 -21.92
N VAL A 203 8.75 8.25 -22.27
CA VAL A 203 9.27 7.25 -21.34
C VAL A 203 10.72 7.62 -20.96
N ILE A 204 10.94 7.73 -19.64
CA ILE A 204 12.26 7.97 -19.06
C ILE A 204 12.93 6.62 -18.73
N HIS A 205 12.19 5.73 -18.04
CA HIS A 205 12.67 4.40 -17.70
C HIS A 205 11.59 3.35 -17.96
N ARG A 206 12.03 2.15 -18.39
CA ARG A 206 11.21 0.96 -18.48
C ARG A 206 11.81 -0.12 -17.58
N PHE A 207 11.01 -0.60 -16.63
CA PHE A 207 11.39 -1.67 -15.71
C PHE A 207 10.70 -2.97 -16.10
N ASN A 208 11.51 -3.96 -16.53
CA ASN A 208 10.98 -5.25 -16.97
C ASN A 208 10.85 -6.23 -15.80
N HIS A 209 9.74 -6.95 -15.79
CA HIS A 209 9.41 -7.96 -14.81
C HIS A 209 9.22 -9.34 -15.46
N PRO A 210 9.45 -10.44 -14.72
CA PRO A 210 9.17 -11.79 -15.22
C PRO A 210 7.67 -12.14 -15.24
N SER A 211 6.83 -11.29 -14.65
CA SER A 211 5.38 -11.47 -14.59
C SER A 211 4.67 -10.11 -14.57
N ARG A 212 3.32 -10.14 -14.61
CA ARG A 212 2.50 -8.93 -14.57
C ARG A 212 2.84 -8.06 -13.37
N VAL A 213 3.03 -6.76 -13.61
CA VAL A 213 3.23 -5.77 -12.54
C VAL A 213 1.90 -5.50 -11.88
N THR A 214 1.84 -5.69 -10.57
CA THR A 214 0.58 -5.59 -9.79
C THR A 214 0.49 -4.34 -8.93
N LYS A 215 1.63 -3.77 -8.53
CA LYS A 215 1.66 -2.55 -7.72
C LYS A 215 2.90 -1.72 -8.04
N VAL A 216 2.68 -0.41 -8.10
CA VAL A 216 3.74 0.59 -8.25
C VAL A 216 3.56 1.70 -7.21
N ALA A 217 4.66 2.37 -6.85
CA ALA A 217 4.65 3.56 -6.01
C ALA A 217 5.84 4.47 -6.34
N LEU A 218 5.67 5.77 -6.17
CA LEU A 218 6.73 6.78 -6.29
C LEU A 218 7.04 7.36 -4.91
N ASP A 219 8.29 7.68 -4.67
CA ASP A 219 8.72 8.54 -3.58
C ASP A 219 8.35 10.00 -3.88
N ASP A 220 7.85 10.73 -2.89
CA ASP A 220 7.34 12.10 -3.02
C ASP A 220 8.38 13.10 -3.55
N GLN A 221 9.67 12.84 -3.34
CA GLN A 221 10.76 13.68 -3.82
C GLN A 221 11.34 13.22 -5.16
N GLY A 222 10.79 12.16 -5.78
CA GLY A 222 11.21 11.65 -7.08
C GLY A 222 12.60 10.98 -7.09
N ARG A 223 13.04 10.42 -5.97
CA ARG A 223 14.33 9.70 -5.85
C ARG A 223 14.20 8.24 -6.24
N PHE A 224 13.09 7.61 -5.83
CA PHE A 224 12.87 6.17 -5.94
C PHE A 224 11.50 5.83 -6.53
N ALA A 225 11.48 4.71 -7.25
CA ALA A 225 10.27 4.03 -7.65
C ALA A 225 10.22 2.63 -7.04
N PHE A 226 9.04 2.17 -6.69
CA PHE A 226 8.78 0.79 -6.32
C PHE A 226 7.93 0.11 -7.38
N THR A 227 8.30 -1.12 -7.75
CA THR A 227 7.51 -1.97 -8.65
C THR A 227 7.47 -3.40 -8.13
N ALA A 228 6.30 -4.02 -8.15
CA ALA A 228 6.14 -5.41 -7.74
C ALA A 228 5.31 -6.21 -8.74
N ASP A 229 5.74 -7.44 -9.01
CA ASP A 229 5.01 -8.36 -9.86
C ASP A 229 4.20 -9.40 -9.07
N SER A 230 3.40 -10.20 -9.79
CA SER A 230 2.53 -11.22 -9.19
C SER A 230 3.26 -12.47 -8.75
N MET A 231 4.56 -12.62 -9.02
CA MET A 231 5.31 -13.83 -8.67
C MET A 231 6.25 -13.62 -7.48
N LYS A 232 7.36 -12.90 -7.68
CA LYS A 232 8.41 -12.84 -6.63
C LYS A 232 9.20 -11.55 -6.63
N LYS A 233 9.10 -10.70 -7.66
CA LYS A 233 9.98 -9.56 -7.82
C LYS A 233 9.30 -8.30 -7.29
N ALA A 234 9.84 -7.76 -6.21
CA ALA A 234 9.50 -6.45 -5.68
C ALA A 234 10.80 -5.65 -5.58
N SER A 235 10.89 -4.59 -6.37
CA SER A 235 12.14 -3.86 -6.62
C SER A 235 11.97 -2.39 -6.30
N ILE A 236 13.04 -1.80 -5.75
CA ILE A 236 13.19 -0.36 -5.55
C ILE A 236 14.22 0.12 -6.58
N TRP A 237 13.89 1.13 -7.35
CA TRP A 237 14.69 1.67 -8.44
C TRP A 237 15.11 3.09 -8.14
N GLN A 238 16.32 3.47 -8.47
CA GLN A 238 16.79 4.85 -8.42
C GLN A 238 16.35 5.59 -9.69
N LEU A 239 15.50 6.60 -9.57
CA LEU A 239 14.88 7.27 -10.72
C LEU A 239 15.85 8.12 -11.53
N THR A 240 16.93 8.61 -10.92
CA THR A 240 17.95 9.42 -11.64
C THR A 240 18.73 8.62 -12.67
N SER A 241 18.98 7.32 -12.41
CA SER A 241 19.77 6.45 -13.31
C SER A 241 18.97 5.31 -13.93
N GLY A 242 17.81 4.95 -13.35
CA GLY A 242 17.04 3.76 -13.71
C GLY A 242 17.59 2.46 -13.14
N ASP A 243 18.64 2.52 -12.31
CA ASP A 243 19.29 1.34 -11.74
C ASP A 243 18.49 0.72 -10.60
N LEU A 244 18.67 -0.59 -10.43
CA LEU A 244 18.13 -1.31 -9.28
C LEU A 244 18.84 -0.85 -7.99
N LYS A 245 18.08 -0.26 -7.06
CA LYS A 245 18.59 0.13 -5.75
C LYS A 245 18.58 -1.04 -4.78
N ALA A 246 17.44 -1.75 -4.67
CA ALA A 246 17.26 -2.89 -3.77
C ALA A 246 16.12 -3.80 -4.26
N GLN A 247 16.12 -5.04 -3.80
CA GLN A 247 14.97 -5.94 -3.89
C GLN A 247 14.48 -6.29 -2.49
N LEU A 248 13.17 -6.31 -2.29
CA LEU A 248 12.62 -6.71 -1.00
C LEU A 248 12.96 -8.18 -0.69
N GLN A 249 13.50 -8.41 0.50
CA GLN A 249 13.97 -9.73 0.94
C GLN A 249 12.83 -10.48 1.64
N TYR A 250 12.13 -11.34 0.90
CA TYR A 250 11.07 -12.17 1.45
C TYR A 250 11.07 -13.56 0.83
N ILE A 251 10.67 -14.55 1.65
CA ILE A 251 10.42 -15.92 1.19
C ILE A 251 9.00 -15.94 0.63
N ALA A 252 8.86 -15.86 -0.70
CA ALA A 252 7.55 -15.79 -1.30
C ALA A 252 7.19 -17.03 -2.11
N ARG A 253 5.98 -17.49 -1.84
CA ARG A 253 5.13 -18.06 -2.88
C ARG A 253 3.97 -17.08 -3.06
N GLN A 254 3.93 -16.38 -4.22
CA GLN A 254 2.81 -15.53 -4.63
C GLN A 254 2.46 -14.41 -3.62
N LYS A 255 3.43 -13.56 -3.25
CA LYS A 255 3.15 -12.40 -2.42
C LYS A 255 2.73 -11.24 -3.33
N ILE A 256 1.50 -10.78 -3.18
CA ILE A 256 0.95 -9.61 -3.85
C ILE A 256 0.91 -8.45 -2.85
N PHE A 257 1.27 -7.27 -3.29
CA PHE A 257 1.14 -6.05 -2.53
C PHE A 257 -0.09 -5.29 -3.01
N SER A 258 -0.96 -4.89 -2.08
CA SER A 258 -2.14 -4.08 -2.36
C SER A 258 -1.93 -2.60 -2.01
N ALA A 259 -1.06 -2.32 -1.04
CA ALA A 259 -0.69 -0.98 -0.60
C ALA A 259 0.83 -0.85 -0.51
N VAL A 260 1.37 0.30 -0.89
CA VAL A 260 2.80 0.60 -0.81
C VAL A 260 2.99 2.10 -0.64
N ARG A 261 3.82 2.50 0.33
CA ARG A 261 4.19 3.90 0.55
C ARG A 261 5.61 4.03 1.08
N PHE A 262 6.36 4.96 0.52
CA PHE A 262 7.63 5.42 1.10
C PHE A 262 7.35 6.39 2.26
N ASN A 263 8.22 6.44 3.26
CA ASN A 263 8.20 7.54 4.21
C ASN A 263 8.79 8.81 3.57
N HIS A 264 8.67 9.95 4.23
CA HIS A 264 9.04 11.25 3.66
C HIS A 264 10.51 11.35 3.21
N ASP A 265 11.44 10.77 3.95
CA ASP A 265 12.87 10.77 3.59
C ASP A 265 13.28 9.57 2.72
N ALA A 266 12.33 8.68 2.36
CA ALA A 266 12.50 7.46 1.58
C ALA A 266 13.60 6.52 2.11
N THR A 267 13.77 6.49 3.42
CA THR A 267 14.61 5.49 4.11
C THR A 267 13.84 4.21 4.41
N LEU A 268 12.52 4.33 4.56
CA LEU A 268 11.60 3.25 4.88
C LEU A 268 10.53 3.08 3.79
N LEU A 269 10.07 1.84 3.63
CA LEU A 269 8.95 1.48 2.77
C LEU A 269 7.96 0.65 3.58
N ALA A 270 6.69 1.05 3.60
CA ALA A 270 5.60 0.27 4.17
C ALA A 270 4.83 -0.43 3.07
N THR A 271 4.47 -1.70 3.27
CA THR A 271 3.67 -2.47 2.32
C THR A 271 2.54 -3.20 3.01
N GLY A 272 1.36 -3.11 2.42
CA GLY A 272 0.18 -3.89 2.77
C GLY A 272 -0.12 -4.98 1.76
N SER A 273 -0.83 -6.04 2.18
CA SER A 273 -1.16 -7.17 1.32
C SER A 273 -2.59 -7.70 1.54
N PRO A 274 -3.15 -8.45 0.56
CA PRO A 274 -4.48 -9.06 0.70
C PRO A 274 -4.57 -10.12 1.80
N ASN A 275 -3.44 -10.63 2.29
CA ASN A 275 -3.39 -11.64 3.35
C ASN A 275 -3.24 -11.03 4.76
N ARG A 276 -3.62 -9.76 4.94
CA ARG A 276 -3.62 -9.06 6.23
C ARG A 276 -2.24 -8.65 6.75
N GLU A 277 -1.18 -8.77 5.95
CA GLU A 277 0.16 -8.39 6.40
C GLU A 277 0.44 -6.92 6.10
N LEU A 278 0.95 -6.23 7.10
CA LEU A 278 1.61 -4.93 7.02
C LEU A 278 3.09 -5.16 7.32
N ILE A 279 3.97 -4.73 6.43
CA ILE A 279 5.43 -4.95 6.59
C ILE A 279 6.16 -3.64 6.36
N LEU A 280 7.15 -3.39 7.23
CA LEU A 280 8.10 -2.30 7.13
C LEU A 280 9.43 -2.82 6.60
N TRP A 281 10.01 -2.11 5.63
CA TRP A 281 11.25 -2.45 4.95
C TRP A 281 12.25 -1.31 5.00
N GLN A 282 13.53 -1.64 5.03
CA GLN A 282 14.62 -0.71 4.79
C GLN A 282 14.79 -0.48 3.28
N VAL A 283 14.83 0.77 2.82
CA VAL A 283 14.95 1.09 1.39
C VAL A 283 16.36 0.84 0.85
N SER A 284 17.39 0.96 1.71
CA SER A 284 18.80 0.83 1.29
C SER A 284 19.15 -0.54 0.71
N ASP A 285 18.55 -1.61 1.24
CA ASP A 285 18.90 -3.01 0.97
C ASP A 285 17.71 -3.96 0.82
N GLY A 286 16.48 -3.46 1.08
CA GLY A 286 15.26 -4.25 1.02
C GLY A 286 15.07 -5.22 2.20
N GLU A 287 15.80 -5.04 3.31
CA GLU A 287 15.65 -5.85 4.50
C GLU A 287 14.29 -5.61 5.15
N ARG A 288 13.66 -6.70 5.63
CA ARG A 288 12.41 -6.64 6.39
C ARG A 288 12.71 -6.27 7.84
N LEU A 289 12.19 -5.11 8.27
CA LEU A 289 12.40 -4.59 9.62
C LEU A 289 11.36 -5.13 10.61
N GLN A 290 10.06 -5.06 10.23
CA GLN A 290 8.96 -5.40 11.13
C GLN A 290 7.75 -5.91 10.35
N THR A 291 6.89 -6.71 11.00
CA THR A 291 5.65 -7.24 10.41
C THR A 291 4.52 -7.16 11.42
N TRP A 292 3.36 -6.70 10.98
CA TRP A 292 2.10 -6.71 11.73
C TRP A 292 1.02 -7.42 10.95
N ARG A 293 -0.11 -7.61 11.59
CA ARG A 293 -1.27 -8.24 10.96
C ARG A 293 -2.54 -7.48 11.28
N VAL A 294 -3.20 -6.92 10.25
CA VAL A 294 -4.46 -6.21 10.40
C VAL A 294 -5.60 -7.16 10.82
N GLN A 295 -6.59 -6.64 11.53
CA GLN A 295 -7.72 -7.41 12.03
C GLN A 295 -8.75 -7.64 10.91
N PRO A 296 -9.31 -8.87 10.81
CA PRO A 296 -10.46 -9.11 9.96
C PRO A 296 -11.71 -8.52 10.64
N ARG A 297 -12.69 -8.13 9.86
CA ARG A 297 -13.99 -7.73 10.42
C ARG A 297 -14.57 -8.87 11.29
N GLU A 298 -15.16 -8.50 12.43
CA GLU A 298 -15.80 -9.44 13.32
C GLU A 298 -16.92 -10.22 12.59
N GLY A 299 -17.01 -11.52 12.84
CA GLY A 299 -17.98 -12.39 12.17
C GLY A 299 -17.69 -12.71 10.70
N SER A 300 -16.68 -12.10 10.05
CA SER A 300 -16.36 -12.40 8.65
C SER A 300 -15.85 -13.84 8.44
N ARG A 301 -16.31 -14.47 7.36
CA ARG A 301 -15.82 -15.79 6.91
C ARG A 301 -15.61 -15.75 5.38
N PRO A 302 -14.39 -16.01 4.87
CA PRO A 302 -13.15 -16.28 5.60
C PRO A 302 -12.67 -15.05 6.40
N LYS A 303 -11.81 -15.28 7.40
CA LYS A 303 -11.14 -14.20 8.16
C LYS A 303 -10.06 -13.55 7.29
N SER A 304 -10.48 -12.70 6.36
CA SER A 304 -9.62 -11.96 5.43
C SER A 304 -9.78 -10.45 5.64
N ALA A 305 -8.73 -9.71 5.34
CA ALA A 305 -8.75 -8.27 5.22
C ALA A 305 -7.66 -7.85 4.22
N VAL A 306 -8.05 -7.17 3.16
CA VAL A 306 -7.13 -6.55 2.21
C VAL A 306 -6.68 -5.22 2.80
N VAL A 307 -5.39 -4.98 2.93
CA VAL A 307 -4.88 -3.65 3.27
C VAL A 307 -4.97 -2.79 2.02
N PHE A 308 -5.84 -1.78 2.02
CA PHE A 308 -6.06 -0.93 0.85
C PHE A 308 -5.03 0.18 0.73
N ASP A 309 -4.68 0.80 1.88
CA ASP A 309 -3.64 1.82 1.91
C ASP A 309 -2.90 1.82 3.25
N VAL A 310 -1.71 2.45 3.25
CA VAL A 310 -0.84 2.61 4.41
C VAL A 310 -0.29 4.02 4.46
N ALA A 311 -0.08 4.57 5.66
CA ALA A 311 0.57 5.86 5.84
C ALA A 311 1.54 5.83 7.03
N PHE A 312 2.58 6.65 6.93
CA PHE A 312 3.47 6.93 8.05
C PHE A 312 2.88 8.06 8.90
N GLN A 313 2.98 7.95 10.21
CA GLN A 313 2.49 8.93 11.17
C GLN A 313 3.50 9.13 12.30
N ASP A 314 3.34 10.24 13.05
CA ASP A 314 4.14 10.55 14.24
C ASP A 314 5.66 10.55 13.95
N ARG A 315 6.09 11.19 12.86
CA ARG A 315 7.48 11.22 12.41
C ARG A 315 8.06 9.81 12.25
N ASP A 316 7.32 8.98 11.51
CA ASP A 316 7.68 7.59 11.20
C ASP A 316 7.76 6.63 12.40
N THR A 317 7.18 6.99 13.55
CA THR A 317 7.13 6.07 14.71
C THR A 317 5.88 5.19 14.72
N ALA A 318 4.92 5.45 13.84
CA ALA A 318 3.72 4.66 13.68
C ALA A 318 3.31 4.51 12.20
N LEU A 319 2.58 3.43 11.92
CA LEU A 319 1.93 3.17 10.64
C LEU A 319 0.43 3.13 10.83
N LEU A 320 -0.30 3.76 9.92
CA LEU A 320 -1.75 3.62 9.77
C LEU A 320 -2.07 2.68 8.62
N THR A 321 -3.15 1.94 8.73
CA THR A 321 -3.69 1.12 7.65
C THR A 321 -5.20 1.28 7.57
N GLU A 322 -5.71 1.35 6.34
CA GLU A 322 -7.11 1.12 6.02
C GLU A 322 -7.27 -0.23 5.34
N SER A 323 -8.28 -0.97 5.70
CA SER A 323 -8.49 -2.30 5.17
C SER A 323 -9.93 -2.58 4.73
N SER A 324 -10.12 -3.66 3.97
CA SER A 324 -11.45 -4.12 3.56
C SER A 324 -12.33 -4.53 4.75
N SER A 325 -11.78 -4.62 5.96
CA SER A 325 -12.55 -4.78 7.19
C SER A 325 -13.38 -3.55 7.53
N GLY A 326 -13.06 -2.38 6.94
CA GLY A 326 -13.61 -1.08 7.32
C GLY A 326 -13.01 -0.53 8.60
N LEU A 327 -11.79 -0.97 8.93
CA LEU A 327 -11.07 -0.57 10.12
C LEU A 327 -9.84 0.25 9.75
N LEU A 328 -9.71 1.42 10.38
CA LEU A 328 -8.44 2.11 10.54
C LEU A 328 -7.69 1.49 11.72
N GLU A 329 -6.45 1.07 11.49
CA GLU A 329 -5.60 0.53 12.55
C GLU A 329 -4.27 1.27 12.60
N LYS A 330 -3.82 1.63 13.82
CA LYS A 330 -2.51 2.24 14.07
C LYS A 330 -1.58 1.24 14.72
N PHE A 331 -0.40 1.10 14.16
CA PHE A 331 0.65 0.21 14.65
C PHE A 331 1.87 1.02 15.06
N ALA A 332 2.35 0.86 16.28
CA ALA A 332 3.60 1.46 16.73
C ALA A 332 4.79 0.70 16.16
N GLN A 333 5.81 1.43 15.71
CA GLN A 333 7.10 0.85 15.38
C GLN A 333 7.86 0.55 16.67
N VAL A 334 8.35 -0.68 16.79
CA VAL A 334 9.26 -1.03 17.87
C VAL A 334 10.66 -0.63 17.41
N LYS A 335 11.25 0.40 18.02
CA LYS A 335 12.67 0.72 17.76
C LYS A 335 13.49 -0.49 18.18
N LYS A 336 14.23 -1.09 17.24
CA LYS A 336 15.29 -2.01 17.64
C LYS A 336 16.26 -1.24 18.56
N PRO A 337 16.64 -1.79 19.73
CA PRO A 337 17.58 -1.17 20.65
C PRO A 337 18.95 -0.95 20.01
#